data_2ed9ec4fcec36c5b7a65345cff2c3c24
#
_entry.id   2ed9ec4fcec36c5b7a65345cff2c3c24
#
_cell.length_a   1.000
_cell.length_b   1.000
_cell.length_c   1.000
_cell.angle_alpha   90.00
_cell.angle_beta   90.00
_cell.angle_gamma   90.00
#
_symmetry.space_group_name_H-M   'P 1'
#
loop_
_entity.id
_entity.type
_entity.pdbx_description
1 polymer ?
#
loop_
_entity_poly.entity_id
_entity_poly.type
_entity_poly.pdbx_seq_one_letter_code
_entity_poly.pdbx_strand_id
1 'polypeptide(L)'
;MDAREFEIEKGALLRIDAEAGDRLHVRLGDVWVTQYGDSKDYVLRSGQSMALSGGGTALAMAYKRTQLAWYRSGPRPQANARPLKALALVLRLFA
;
A
#
# COMPACT_ATOMS: atom_id res chain seq x y z
N MET A 1 -7.40 4.02 11.26
CA MET A 1 -6.59 3.71 10.08
C MET A 1 -6.94 2.31 9.60
N ASP A 2 -7.23 2.21 8.33
CA ASP A 2 -7.65 0.94 7.77
C ASP A 2 -6.47 0.14 7.30
N ALA A 3 -6.37 -1.07 7.78
CA ALA A 3 -5.38 -2.00 7.31
C ALA A 3 -6.08 -3.29 6.91
N ARG A 4 -5.66 -3.87 5.81
CA ARG A 4 -6.11 -5.19 5.42
C ARG A 4 -4.98 -6.17 5.71
N GLU A 5 -5.33 -7.26 6.36
CA GLU A 5 -4.35 -8.27 6.74
C GLU A 5 -4.47 -9.46 5.82
N PHE A 6 -3.33 -9.96 5.40
CA PHE A 6 -3.28 -11.12 4.52
C PHE A 6 -2.28 -12.13 5.08
N GLU A 7 -2.62 -13.38 4.95
CA GLU A 7 -1.67 -14.45 5.20
C GLU A 7 -1.40 -15.10 3.87
N ILE A 8 -0.13 -15.14 3.45
CA ILE A 8 0.25 -15.60 2.14
C ILE A 8 1.14 -16.82 2.31
N GLU A 9 0.76 -17.91 1.67
CA GLU A 9 1.55 -19.12 1.74
C GLU A 9 2.81 -18.99 0.89
N LYS A 10 3.82 -19.77 1.23
CA LYS A 10 5.06 -19.78 0.47
C LYS A 10 4.78 -20.00 -1.02
N GLY A 11 5.32 -19.13 -1.84
CA GLY A 11 5.18 -19.21 -3.28
C GLY A 11 3.89 -18.62 -3.83
N ALA A 12 2.99 -18.20 -2.96
CA ALA A 12 1.74 -17.60 -3.42
C ALA A 12 1.96 -16.13 -3.78
N LEU A 13 1.07 -15.64 -4.62
CA LEU A 13 1.14 -14.29 -5.15
C LEU A 13 -0.10 -13.52 -4.75
N LEU A 14 0.10 -12.33 -4.20
CA LEU A 14 -1.00 -11.42 -3.88
C LEU A 14 -0.95 -10.23 -4.82
N ARG A 15 -2.06 -9.96 -5.47
CA ARG A 15 -2.19 -8.80 -6.33
C ARG A 15 -2.82 -7.67 -5.53
N ILE A 16 -2.24 -6.48 -5.62
CA ILE A 16 -2.70 -5.31 -4.91
C ILE A 16 -2.89 -4.18 -5.88
N ASP A 17 -4.10 -3.64 -5.93
CA ASP A 17 -4.39 -2.45 -6.73
C ASP A 17 -4.25 -1.26 -5.80
N ALA A 18 -3.08 -0.67 -5.81
CA ALA A 18 -2.67 0.31 -4.83
C ALA A 18 -2.92 1.74 -5.29
N GLU A 19 -3.17 2.58 -4.31
CA GLU A 19 -3.18 4.03 -4.50
C GLU A 19 -1.85 4.57 -4.04
N ALA A 20 -1.47 5.73 -4.58
CA ALA A 20 -0.21 6.35 -4.18
C ALA A 20 -0.22 6.62 -2.69
N GLY A 21 0.84 6.22 -2.03
CA GLY A 21 0.97 6.41 -0.60
C GLY A 21 0.47 5.25 0.24
N ASP A 22 -0.21 4.27 -0.36
CA ASP A 22 -0.52 3.05 0.37
C ASP A 22 0.79 2.41 0.85
N ARG A 23 0.74 1.70 1.95
CA ARG A 23 1.94 1.08 2.52
C ARG A 23 1.72 -0.41 2.72
N LEU A 24 2.77 -1.15 2.46
CA LEU A 24 2.83 -2.56 2.85
C LEU A 24 3.75 -2.70 4.04
N HIS A 25 3.37 -3.57 4.97
CA HIS A 25 4.18 -3.87 6.13
C HIS A 25 4.19 -5.38 6.34
N VAL A 26 5.37 -5.94 6.46
CA VAL A 26 5.51 -7.37 6.72
C VAL A 26 5.60 -7.57 8.22
N ARG A 27 4.62 -8.21 8.79
CA ARG A 27 4.64 -8.52 10.22
C ARG A 27 5.55 -9.71 10.49
N LEU A 28 5.47 -10.69 9.62
CA LEU A 28 6.29 -11.90 9.76
C LEU A 28 6.45 -12.50 8.37
N GLY A 29 7.67 -12.83 7.99
CA GLY A 29 7.94 -13.49 6.72
C GLY A 29 8.87 -12.71 5.83
N ASP A 30 8.88 -13.09 4.55
CA ASP A 30 9.68 -12.44 3.51
C ASP A 30 8.84 -12.37 2.25
N VAL A 31 8.80 -11.21 1.63
CA VAL A 31 8.00 -11.03 0.42
C VAL A 31 8.77 -10.20 -0.61
N TRP A 32 8.58 -10.58 -1.86
CA TRP A 32 9.15 -9.88 -3.00
C TRP A 32 8.02 -9.05 -3.62
N VAL A 33 8.24 -7.75 -3.76
CA VAL A 33 7.23 -6.82 -4.26
C VAL A 33 7.69 -6.20 -5.56
N THR A 34 6.83 -6.25 -6.56
CA THR A 34 7.05 -5.53 -7.82
C THR A 34 5.87 -4.60 -8.03
N GLN A 35 6.12 -3.46 -8.67
CA GLN A 35 5.08 -2.48 -8.96
C GLN A 35 5.05 -2.18 -10.43
N TYR A 36 3.86 -2.07 -10.99
CA TYR A 36 3.70 -1.68 -12.39
C TYR A 36 4.36 -0.32 -12.59
N GLY A 37 5.17 -0.22 -13.63
CA GLY A 37 5.83 1.05 -13.96
C GLY A 37 7.09 1.33 -13.15
N ASP A 38 7.43 0.47 -12.20
CA ASP A 38 8.65 0.63 -11.42
C ASP A 38 9.62 -0.46 -11.86
N SER A 39 10.81 -0.07 -12.29
CA SER A 39 11.81 -1.03 -12.76
C SER A 39 12.51 -1.74 -11.62
N LYS A 40 12.30 -1.32 -10.38
CA LYS A 40 12.96 -1.94 -9.23
C LYS A 40 12.06 -2.96 -8.59
N ASP A 41 12.68 -3.98 -8.03
CA ASP A 41 12.00 -4.96 -7.20
C ASP A 41 12.41 -4.73 -5.76
N TYR A 42 11.52 -5.05 -4.86
CA TYR A 42 11.74 -4.81 -3.43
C TYR A 42 11.58 -6.11 -2.68
N VAL A 43 12.42 -6.32 -1.68
CA VAL A 43 12.27 -7.46 -0.77
C VAL A 43 12.01 -6.90 0.62
N LEU A 44 10.90 -7.29 1.19
CA LEU A 44 10.55 -6.89 2.55
C LEU A 44 10.63 -8.09 3.45
N ARG A 45 11.27 -7.91 4.59
CA ARG A 45 11.38 -8.92 5.63
C ARG A 45 10.58 -8.50 6.83
N SER A 46 10.48 -9.40 7.79
CA SER A 46 9.72 -9.14 9.02
C SER A 46 10.06 -7.78 9.61
N GLY A 47 9.06 -7.00 9.88
CA GLY A 47 9.20 -5.67 10.48
C GLY A 47 9.42 -4.54 9.48
N GLN A 48 9.58 -4.84 8.20
CA GLN A 48 9.85 -3.81 7.20
C GLN A 48 8.60 -3.37 6.49
N SER A 49 8.62 -2.13 6.02
CA SER A 49 7.51 -1.50 5.31
C SER A 49 8.00 -0.78 4.08
N MET A 50 7.11 -0.57 3.14
CA MET A 50 7.39 0.31 2.01
C MET A 50 6.13 1.03 1.60
N ALA A 51 6.30 2.21 1.01
CA ALA A 51 5.20 2.93 0.41
C ALA A 51 5.05 2.47 -1.04
N LEU A 52 3.81 2.34 -1.49
CA LEU A 52 3.53 1.99 -2.87
C LEU A 52 3.36 3.26 -3.69
N SER A 53 3.85 3.22 -4.93
CA SER A 53 3.76 4.40 -5.79
C SER A 53 2.36 4.63 -6.35
N GLY A 54 1.56 3.55 -6.40
CA GLY A 54 0.20 3.69 -6.90
C GLY A 54 0.13 3.80 -8.41
N GLY A 55 -1.06 4.00 -8.90
CA GLY A 55 -1.25 4.16 -10.34
C GLY A 55 -1.21 2.85 -11.10
N GLY A 56 -1.26 1.72 -10.43
CA GLY A 56 -1.25 0.43 -11.07
C GLY A 56 -1.20 -0.69 -10.07
N THR A 57 -0.91 -1.87 -10.59
CA THR A 57 -0.90 -3.09 -9.80
C THR A 57 0.46 -3.30 -9.16
N ALA A 58 0.45 -3.73 -7.92
CA ALA A 58 1.63 -4.27 -7.25
C ALA A 58 1.41 -5.75 -7.03
N LEU A 59 2.48 -6.52 -7.10
CA LEU A 59 2.44 -7.96 -6.84
C LEU A 59 3.36 -8.26 -5.69
N ALA A 60 2.88 -9.04 -4.75
CA ALA A 60 3.67 -9.48 -3.61
C ALA A 60 3.73 -11.00 -3.63
N MET A 61 4.93 -11.55 -3.75
CA MET A 61 5.14 -12.98 -3.77
C MET A 61 5.87 -13.38 -2.49
N ALA A 62 5.33 -14.35 -1.79
CA ALA A 62 5.91 -14.77 -0.52
C ALA A 62 7.01 -15.80 -0.74
N TYR A 63 8.19 -15.54 -0.19
CA TYR A 63 9.27 -16.51 -0.19
C TYR A 63 9.05 -17.59 0.87
N LYS A 64 8.30 -17.24 1.89
CA LYS A 64 7.85 -18.16 2.90
C LYS A 64 6.53 -17.64 3.43
N ARG A 65 5.87 -18.43 4.24
CA ARG A 65 4.58 -18.00 4.79
C ARG A 65 4.74 -16.63 5.43
N THR A 66 3.90 -15.68 5.00
CA THR A 66 4.06 -14.29 5.36
C THR A 66 2.74 -13.71 5.86
N GLN A 67 2.83 -12.90 6.89
CA GLN A 67 1.73 -12.08 7.37
C GLN A 67 2.00 -10.65 6.90
N LEU A 68 1.12 -10.14 6.05
CA LEU A 68 1.30 -8.86 5.38
C LEU A 68 0.13 -7.94 5.72
N ALA A 69 0.43 -6.70 6.03
CA ALA A 69 -0.58 -5.68 6.25
C ALA A 69 -0.50 -4.65 5.14
N TRP A 70 -1.65 -4.27 4.61
CA TRP A 70 -1.77 -3.26 3.57
C TRP A 70 -2.54 -2.09 4.17
N TYR A 71 -1.87 -0.96 4.36
CA TYR A 71 -2.46 0.25 4.90
C TYR A 71 -2.84 1.16 3.75
N ARG A 72 -4.12 1.49 3.67
CA ARG A 72 -4.61 2.42 2.66
C ARG A 72 -4.13 3.80 2.99
N SER A 73 -3.71 4.53 1.96
CA SER A 73 -3.24 5.86 2.20
C SER A 73 -4.41 6.82 2.39
N GLY A 74 -4.08 7.91 2.95
CA GLY A 74 -4.86 9.03 2.88
C GLY A 74 -6.21 8.95 3.34
N PRO A 75 -6.73 10.01 3.23
CA PRO A 75 -7.94 10.26 3.72
C PRO A 75 -8.86 9.74 2.87
N ARG A 76 -9.48 9.43 3.23
CA ARG A 76 -10.31 9.07 2.50
C ARG A 76 -11.19 10.14 2.33
N PRO A 77 -11.23 10.62 1.88
CA PRO A 77 -11.64 11.68 1.70
C PRO A 77 -12.52 12.10 2.34
N GLN A 78 -12.18 12.45 2.68
CA GLN A 78 -12.52 12.71 3.26
C GLN A 78 -12.88 13.25 3.10
N ALA A 79 -12.96 13.37 3.13
CA ALA A 79 -13.14 13.70 3.22
C ALA A 79 -13.03 14.26 3.05
N ASN A 80 -13.30 14.71 2.92
CA ASN A 80 -13.15 15.06 3.05
C ASN A 80 -12.95 15.66 2.72
N ALA A 81 -13.11 16.02 2.39
CA ALA A 81 -13.01 16.32 2.46
C ALA A 81 -12.78 17.10 2.06
N ARG A 82 -13.04 17.68 1.64
CA ARG A 82 -13.04 18.24 1.71
C ARG A 82 -12.65 18.82 1.10
N PRO A 83 -12.88 19.24 0.87
CA PRO A 83 -12.79 19.58 0.75
C PRO A 83 -12.28 20.32 0.51
N LEU A 84 -12.53 21.18 0.17
CA LEU A 84 -12.52 21.46 0.47
C LEU A 84 -11.70 21.98 0.20
N LYS A 85 -11.68 22.10 -0.22
CA LYS A 85 -11.44 22.23 0.13
C LYS A 85 -10.83 22.34 0.08
N ALA A 86 -11.14 22.99 -0.52
CA ALA A 86 -11.16 22.73 0.04
C ALA A 86 -10.60 23.07 -0.12
N LEU A 87 -10.68 23.26 -0.54
CA LEU A 87 -10.82 23.19 -0.28
C LEU A 87 -10.07 23.62 -0.27
N ALA A 88 -10.21 23.71 -0.90
CA ALA A 88 -10.25 23.59 -0.24
C ALA A 88 -9.51 24.03 -0.19
N LEU A 89 -9.57 24.23 -0.63
CA LEU A 89 -9.61 24.19 -0.16
C LEU A 89 -8.93 24.53 -0.24
N VAL A 90 -9.22 24.66 -0.73
CA VAL A 90 -9.51 24.38 -0.29
C VAL A 90 -8.80 24.88 -0.30
N LEU A 91 -8.93 24.86 -0.89
CA LEU A 91 -9.25 24.83 -0.56
C LEU A 91 -8.34 25.39 -0.46
N ARG A 92 -8.45 25.30 -1.00
CA ARG A 92 -8.52 25.35 -0.49
C ARG A 92 -7.84 25.57 -0.23
N LEU A 93 -8.16 25.72 -0.76
CA LEU A 93 -8.42 25.51 -0.10
C LEU A 93 -7.83 25.70 -0.14
N PHE A 94 -8.36 25.60 -0.41
CA PHE A 94 -8.84 25.32 -0.03
C PHE A 94 -8.45 25.45 -0.17
N ALA A 95 -8.70 25.73 -0.81
CA ALA A 95 -9.48 25.29 -0.36
C ALA A 95 -9.42 25.60 -0.05
#